data_51b092688fbfcc143b0dc70fe92e1390
#
_entry.id   51b092688fbfcc143b0dc70fe92e1390
#
_cell.length_a   1.000
_cell.length_b   1.000
_cell.length_c   1.000
_cell.angle_alpha   90.00
_cell.angle_beta   90.00
_cell.angle_gamma   90.00
#
_symmetry.space_group_name_H-M   'P 1'
#
loop_
_entity.id
_entity.type
_entity.pdbx_description
1 polymer ?
#
loop_
_entity_poly.entity_id
_entity_poly.type
_entity_poly.pdbx_seq_one_letter_code
_entity_poly.pdbx_strand_id
1 'polypeptide(L)'
;MSEKFRLRRTMMFANAQKPSLVKDAYIYKPDSLIIDLEDAVSENQKDSARFSLYHILKTVNFRGVERLVRINALDTPHWQEDIRVCVAGGADGIRLAKCESAQDVIQVEKAVEAAEEEFGMEKGKTLLMAALESPGAVLNAVEICKASPRLFGIALSGGDYRRCMHTRPTISGSDIQAARGYMVMAARAT
;
A
#
# COMPACT_ATOMS: atom_id res chain seq x y z
N MET A 1 2.39 -5.61 21.54
CA MET A 1 3.22 -4.96 20.50
C MET A 1 2.29 -4.10 19.69
N SER A 2 2.65 -2.86 19.39
CA SER A 2 1.84 -2.05 18.48
C SER A 2 1.82 -2.74 17.12
N GLU A 3 0.72 -2.64 16.37
CA GLU A 3 0.56 -3.26 15.03
C GLU A 3 1.64 -2.80 14.05
N LYS A 4 2.24 -1.63 14.29
CA LYS A 4 3.37 -1.09 13.52
C LYS A 4 4.58 -2.06 13.47
N PHE A 5 4.84 -2.82 14.52
CA PHE A 5 6.01 -3.69 14.65
C PHE A 5 5.74 -5.17 14.40
N ARG A 6 4.60 -5.52 13.80
CA ARG A 6 4.35 -6.90 13.41
C ARG A 6 5.31 -7.37 12.32
N LEU A 7 5.59 -8.67 12.25
CA LEU A 7 6.38 -9.25 11.17
C LEU A 7 5.57 -9.28 9.86
N ARG A 8 6.18 -8.80 8.78
CA ARG A 8 5.62 -8.79 7.42
C ARG A 8 6.64 -9.40 6.46
N ARG A 9 6.87 -10.69 6.59
CA ARG A 9 7.83 -11.46 5.77
C ARG A 9 7.28 -11.76 4.38
N THR A 10 5.96 -11.95 4.32
CA THR A 10 5.24 -12.28 3.09
C THR A 10 4.04 -11.36 2.91
N MET A 11 3.96 -10.73 1.75
CA MET A 11 2.84 -9.88 1.35
C MET A 11 2.28 -10.39 0.02
N MET A 12 1.04 -10.87 0.03
CA MET A 12 0.39 -11.44 -1.15
C MET A 12 -0.58 -10.43 -1.76
N PHE A 13 -0.48 -10.21 -3.08
CA PHE A 13 -1.44 -9.39 -3.81
C PHE A 13 -2.68 -10.17 -4.21
N ALA A 14 -3.85 -9.53 -4.10
CA ALA A 14 -5.11 -10.02 -4.63
C ALA A 14 -5.92 -8.89 -5.26
N ASN A 15 -6.55 -9.16 -6.41
CA ASN A 15 -7.38 -8.18 -7.11
C ASN A 15 -8.72 -7.99 -6.40
N ALA A 16 -9.11 -6.74 -6.09
CA ALA A 16 -10.37 -6.38 -5.44
C ALA A 16 -11.62 -6.81 -6.24
N GLN A 17 -11.50 -6.96 -7.57
CA GLN A 17 -12.58 -7.45 -8.43
C GLN A 17 -12.79 -8.97 -8.37
N LYS A 18 -11.92 -9.70 -7.66
CA LYS A 18 -11.99 -11.15 -7.53
C LYS A 18 -12.21 -11.57 -6.07
N PRO A 19 -13.40 -11.30 -5.49
CA PRO A 19 -13.67 -11.55 -4.08
C PRO A 19 -13.46 -13.01 -3.67
N SER A 20 -13.64 -13.96 -4.59
CA SER A 20 -13.37 -15.38 -4.33
C SER A 20 -11.90 -15.66 -4.01
N LEU A 21 -10.97 -14.95 -4.65
CA LEU A 21 -9.55 -15.08 -4.35
C LEU A 21 -9.17 -14.41 -3.02
N VAL A 22 -9.81 -13.28 -2.73
CA VAL A 22 -9.53 -12.52 -1.49
C VAL A 22 -10.02 -13.27 -0.26
N LYS A 23 -11.25 -13.81 -0.29
CA LYS A 23 -11.86 -14.50 0.87
C LYS A 23 -11.07 -15.73 1.33
N ASP A 24 -10.42 -16.42 0.41
CA ASP A 24 -9.68 -17.67 0.67
C ASP A 24 -8.16 -17.45 0.79
N ALA A 25 -7.70 -16.20 0.67
CA ALA A 25 -6.27 -15.85 0.70
C ALA A 25 -5.55 -16.28 1.99
N TYR A 26 -6.25 -16.38 3.12
CA TYR A 26 -5.69 -16.85 4.39
C TYR A 26 -5.18 -18.29 4.34
N ILE A 27 -5.61 -19.12 3.38
CA ILE A 27 -5.16 -20.50 3.19
C ILE A 27 -3.65 -20.54 2.91
N TYR A 28 -3.14 -19.54 2.19
CA TYR A 28 -1.72 -19.40 1.87
C TYR A 28 -0.88 -18.87 3.03
N LYS A 29 -1.51 -18.48 4.14
CA LYS A 29 -0.87 -17.96 5.36
C LYS A 29 0.11 -16.81 5.11
N PRO A 30 -0.21 -15.80 4.30
CA PRO A 30 0.62 -14.62 4.21
C PRO A 30 0.59 -13.84 5.52
N ASP A 31 1.66 -13.10 5.84
CA ASP A 31 1.62 -12.16 6.98
C ASP A 31 0.67 -10.99 6.68
N SER A 32 0.65 -10.52 5.42
CA SER A 32 -0.23 -9.47 4.95
C SER A 32 -0.84 -9.79 3.58
N LEU A 33 -2.08 -9.41 3.38
CA LEU A 33 -2.75 -9.42 2.08
C LEU A 33 -2.83 -7.98 1.57
N ILE A 34 -2.40 -7.73 0.34
CA ILE A 34 -2.55 -6.44 -0.34
C ILE A 34 -3.70 -6.57 -1.34
N ILE A 35 -4.84 -5.97 -1.02
CA ILE A 35 -5.99 -5.93 -1.92
C ILE A 35 -5.81 -4.74 -2.87
N ASP A 36 -5.83 -5.00 -4.16
CA ASP A 36 -5.42 -4.03 -5.16
C ASP A 36 -6.59 -3.31 -5.81
N LEU A 37 -6.59 -1.97 -5.75
CA LEU A 37 -7.51 -1.08 -6.46
C LEU A 37 -6.85 -0.37 -7.66
N GLU A 38 -5.53 -0.50 -7.83
CA GLU A 38 -4.76 0.22 -8.85
C GLU A 38 -4.67 -0.58 -10.16
N ASP A 39 -3.49 -1.04 -10.53
CA ASP A 39 -3.19 -1.64 -11.84
C ASP A 39 -3.98 -2.91 -12.15
N ALA A 40 -4.37 -3.69 -11.15
CA ALA A 40 -5.17 -4.90 -11.35
C ALA A 40 -6.64 -4.60 -11.69
N VAL A 41 -7.08 -3.33 -11.57
CA VAL A 41 -8.47 -2.90 -11.77
C VAL A 41 -8.53 -1.93 -12.94
N SER A 42 -9.32 -2.28 -13.97
CA SER A 42 -9.53 -1.40 -15.12
C SER A 42 -10.30 -0.13 -14.73
N GLU A 43 -10.09 0.95 -15.49
CA GLU A 43 -10.63 2.28 -15.20
C GLU A 43 -12.16 2.28 -15.01
N ASN A 44 -12.88 1.61 -15.89
CA ASN A 44 -14.35 1.52 -15.85
C ASN A 44 -14.89 0.59 -14.74
N GLN A 45 -14.01 -0.01 -13.94
CA GLN A 45 -14.38 -0.93 -12.87
C GLN A 45 -13.94 -0.43 -11.48
N LYS A 46 -13.38 0.78 -11.37
CA LYS A 46 -12.89 1.33 -10.10
C LYS A 46 -13.98 1.39 -9.04
N ASP A 47 -15.19 1.86 -9.40
CA ASP A 47 -16.33 1.95 -8.47
C ASP A 47 -16.80 0.57 -8.00
N SER A 48 -16.95 -0.38 -8.91
CA SER A 48 -17.37 -1.74 -8.56
C SER A 48 -16.33 -2.46 -7.69
N ALA A 49 -15.03 -2.17 -7.91
CA ALA A 49 -13.96 -2.71 -7.08
C ALA A 49 -13.99 -2.12 -5.67
N ARG A 50 -14.24 -0.82 -5.49
CA ARG A 50 -14.45 -0.17 -4.19
C ARG A 50 -15.64 -0.76 -3.45
N PHE A 51 -16.77 -0.93 -4.13
CA PHE A 51 -17.94 -1.58 -3.54
C PHE A 51 -17.64 -3.00 -3.06
N SER A 52 -16.99 -3.79 -3.89
CA SER A 52 -16.56 -5.15 -3.56
C SER A 52 -15.60 -5.15 -2.37
N LEU A 53 -14.60 -4.27 -2.38
CA LEU A 53 -13.63 -4.12 -1.28
C LEU A 53 -14.30 -3.83 0.05
N TYR A 54 -15.22 -2.87 0.10
CA TYR A 54 -15.94 -2.52 1.32
C TYR A 54 -16.61 -3.75 1.94
N HIS A 55 -17.37 -4.49 1.13
CA HIS A 55 -18.08 -5.68 1.61
C HIS A 55 -17.12 -6.79 2.04
N ILE A 56 -16.03 -7.00 1.30
CA ILE A 56 -14.99 -7.97 1.67
C ILE A 56 -14.40 -7.62 3.04
N LEU A 57 -14.00 -6.37 3.25
CA LEU A 57 -13.39 -5.94 4.52
C LEU A 57 -14.37 -6.09 5.71
N LYS A 58 -15.67 -5.89 5.48
CA LYS A 58 -16.71 -6.02 6.52
C LYS A 58 -17.12 -7.46 6.84
N THR A 59 -17.08 -8.35 5.87
CA THR A 59 -17.75 -9.68 6.00
C THR A 59 -16.78 -10.86 6.03
N VAL A 60 -15.59 -10.72 5.44
CA VAL A 60 -14.63 -11.83 5.37
C VAL A 60 -13.83 -11.93 6.66
N ASN A 61 -13.76 -13.14 7.22
CA ASN A 61 -12.85 -13.43 8.32
C ASN A 61 -11.47 -13.79 7.79
N PHE A 62 -10.51 -12.88 7.87
CA PHE A 62 -9.14 -13.04 7.40
C PHE A 62 -8.24 -13.84 8.35
N ARG A 63 -8.76 -14.32 9.49
CA ARG A 63 -8.05 -15.18 10.45
C ARG A 63 -6.70 -14.63 10.92
N GLY A 64 -6.64 -13.31 11.15
CA GLY A 64 -5.45 -12.63 11.64
C GLY A 64 -4.44 -12.21 10.56
N VAL A 65 -4.72 -12.48 9.27
CA VAL A 65 -3.95 -11.91 8.16
C VAL A 65 -4.20 -10.40 8.10
N GLU A 66 -3.13 -9.61 8.05
CA GLU A 66 -3.22 -8.16 7.91
C GLU A 66 -3.79 -7.77 6.54
N ARG A 67 -4.70 -6.80 6.53
CA ARG A 67 -5.40 -6.34 5.31
C ARG A 67 -4.89 -4.96 4.92
N LEU A 68 -4.00 -4.94 3.95
CA LEU A 68 -3.53 -3.71 3.32
C LEU A 68 -4.30 -3.51 2.01
N VAL A 69 -4.50 -2.26 1.62
CA VAL A 69 -5.13 -1.92 0.34
C VAL A 69 -4.19 -1.04 -0.46
N ARG A 70 -3.86 -1.43 -1.68
CA ARG A 70 -3.16 -0.55 -2.61
C ARG A 70 -4.18 0.36 -3.28
N ILE A 71 -4.10 1.65 -2.99
CA ILE A 71 -4.93 2.70 -3.58
C ILE A 71 -4.37 3.15 -4.92
N ASN A 72 -5.20 3.82 -5.71
CA ASN A 72 -4.76 4.47 -6.94
C ASN A 72 -3.77 5.60 -6.63
N ALA A 73 -2.90 5.89 -7.60
CA ALA A 73 -1.90 6.95 -7.47
C ALA A 73 -2.53 8.35 -7.32
N LEU A 74 -1.80 9.27 -6.70
CA LEU A 74 -2.32 10.60 -6.33
C LEU A 74 -2.58 11.52 -7.51
N ASP A 75 -2.04 11.21 -8.69
CA ASP A 75 -2.29 11.90 -9.95
C ASP A 75 -3.61 11.46 -10.64
N THR A 76 -4.35 10.52 -10.04
CA THR A 76 -5.66 10.04 -10.51
C THR A 76 -6.81 10.65 -9.71
N PRO A 77 -8.05 10.65 -10.22
CA PRO A 77 -9.21 11.14 -9.46
C PRO A 77 -9.74 10.14 -8.41
N HIS A 78 -9.12 8.97 -8.24
CA HIS A 78 -9.69 7.85 -7.49
C HIS A 78 -9.24 7.74 -6.05
N TRP A 79 -8.05 8.20 -5.70
CA TRP A 79 -7.36 7.89 -4.45
C TRP A 79 -8.11 8.37 -3.19
N GLN A 80 -8.80 9.53 -3.25
CA GLN A 80 -9.56 10.01 -2.09
C GLN A 80 -10.70 9.06 -1.73
N GLU A 81 -11.47 8.63 -2.73
CA GLU A 81 -12.58 7.71 -2.51
C GLU A 81 -12.07 6.31 -2.13
N ASP A 82 -10.93 5.88 -2.67
CA ASP A 82 -10.27 4.65 -2.23
C ASP A 82 -9.95 4.69 -0.73
N ILE A 83 -9.38 5.81 -0.23
CA ILE A 83 -9.08 5.99 1.20
C ILE A 83 -10.36 5.93 2.04
N ARG A 84 -11.42 6.62 1.63
CA ARG A 84 -12.71 6.60 2.34
C ARG A 84 -13.25 5.18 2.49
N VAL A 85 -13.24 4.42 1.40
CA VAL A 85 -13.70 3.02 1.40
C VAL A 85 -12.81 2.12 2.25
N CYS A 86 -11.49 2.30 2.21
CA CYS A 86 -10.55 1.54 3.03
C CYS A 86 -10.79 1.76 4.52
N VAL A 87 -10.89 3.01 4.94
CA VAL A 87 -11.12 3.39 6.35
C VAL A 87 -12.50 2.92 6.81
N ALA A 88 -13.58 3.22 6.06
CA ALA A 88 -14.92 2.78 6.37
C ALA A 88 -15.03 1.25 6.44
N GLY A 89 -14.32 0.53 5.59
CA GLY A 89 -14.25 -0.93 5.58
C GLY A 89 -13.45 -1.51 6.76
N GLY A 90 -12.58 -0.72 7.37
CA GLY A 90 -11.71 -1.13 8.48
C GLY A 90 -10.46 -1.86 8.01
N ALA A 91 -9.84 -1.43 6.91
CA ALA A 91 -8.52 -1.90 6.49
C ALA A 91 -7.47 -1.62 7.58
N ASP A 92 -6.48 -2.49 7.72
CA ASP A 92 -5.41 -2.32 8.70
C ASP A 92 -4.37 -1.28 8.23
N GLY A 93 -4.26 -1.08 6.92
CA GLY A 93 -3.41 -0.05 6.35
C GLY A 93 -3.60 0.16 4.85
N ILE A 94 -3.00 1.22 4.37
CA ILE A 94 -3.04 1.68 2.98
C ILE A 94 -1.63 1.64 2.40
N ARG A 95 -1.49 1.06 1.21
CA ARG A 95 -0.29 1.13 0.39
C ARG A 95 -0.46 2.21 -0.68
N LEU A 96 0.35 3.27 -0.58
CA LEU A 96 0.42 4.32 -1.59
C LEU A 96 1.15 3.78 -2.82
N ALA A 97 0.50 3.78 -3.98
CA ALA A 97 1.15 3.55 -5.26
C ALA A 97 1.92 4.81 -5.70
N LYS A 98 3.03 4.63 -6.40
CA LYS A 98 3.80 5.71 -7.05
C LYS A 98 4.09 6.90 -6.13
N CYS A 99 4.49 6.61 -4.87
CA CYS A 99 4.89 7.63 -3.92
C CYS A 99 6.25 8.23 -4.33
N GLU A 100 6.29 9.53 -4.60
CA GLU A 100 7.48 10.24 -5.07
C GLU A 100 8.12 11.13 -4.00
N SER A 101 7.38 11.54 -2.98
CA SER A 101 7.83 12.53 -2.00
C SER A 101 7.22 12.35 -0.60
N ALA A 102 7.84 13.01 0.38
CA ALA A 102 7.28 13.15 1.73
C ALA A 102 5.89 13.82 1.71
N GLN A 103 5.68 14.76 0.77
CA GLN A 103 4.40 15.46 0.65
C GLN A 103 3.26 14.54 0.26
N ASP A 104 3.52 13.51 -0.55
CA ASP A 104 2.51 12.51 -0.94
C ASP A 104 2.03 11.74 0.30
N VAL A 105 2.95 11.33 1.16
CA VAL A 105 2.63 10.64 2.42
C VAL A 105 1.80 11.55 3.34
N ILE A 106 2.21 12.82 3.50
CA ILE A 106 1.49 13.82 4.32
C ILE A 106 0.09 14.05 3.79
N GLN A 107 -0.08 14.13 2.47
CA GLN A 107 -1.38 14.33 1.83
C GLN A 107 -2.32 13.14 2.09
N VAL A 108 -1.81 11.91 1.97
CA VAL A 108 -2.58 10.70 2.26
C VAL A 108 -2.90 10.60 3.74
N GLU A 109 -1.97 10.90 4.64
CA GLU A 109 -2.22 10.90 6.09
C GLU A 109 -3.39 11.82 6.45
N LYS A 110 -3.41 13.05 5.93
CA LYS A 110 -4.51 13.99 6.17
C LYS A 110 -5.86 13.46 5.67
N ALA A 111 -5.87 12.81 4.50
CA ALA A 111 -7.10 12.21 3.97
C ALA A 111 -7.57 11.01 4.81
N VAL A 112 -6.63 10.22 5.33
CA VAL A 112 -6.94 9.12 6.26
C VAL A 112 -7.50 9.66 7.57
N GLU A 113 -6.92 10.73 8.15
CA GLU A 113 -7.42 11.36 9.38
C GLU A 113 -8.85 11.88 9.19
N ALA A 114 -9.12 12.55 8.08
CA ALA A 114 -10.46 13.03 7.75
C ALA A 114 -11.47 11.89 7.62
N ALA A 115 -11.08 10.78 6.99
CA ALA A 115 -11.92 9.61 6.84
C ALA A 115 -12.15 8.89 8.19
N GLU A 116 -11.13 8.76 9.05
CA GLU A 116 -11.26 8.21 10.40
C GLU A 116 -12.27 9.00 11.23
N GLU A 117 -12.22 10.34 11.14
CA GLU A 117 -13.19 11.22 11.81
C GLU A 117 -14.59 11.06 11.23
N GLU A 118 -14.74 11.07 9.90
CA GLU A 118 -16.03 10.96 9.21
C GLU A 118 -16.76 9.65 9.56
N PHE A 119 -16.01 8.53 9.60
CA PHE A 119 -16.59 7.21 9.86
C PHE A 119 -16.55 6.77 11.33
N GLY A 120 -16.13 7.66 12.24
CA GLY A 120 -16.04 7.36 13.67
C GLY A 120 -15.06 6.24 14.00
N MET A 121 -13.99 6.13 13.22
CA MET A 121 -12.93 5.14 13.44
C MET A 121 -11.89 5.67 14.44
N GLU A 122 -11.18 4.75 15.08
CA GLU A 122 -10.11 5.12 16.01
C GLU A 122 -8.99 5.87 15.26
N LYS A 123 -8.70 7.09 15.71
CA LYS A 123 -7.67 7.93 15.11
C LYS A 123 -6.29 7.26 15.23
N GLY A 124 -5.57 7.21 14.12
CA GLY A 124 -4.23 6.64 14.06
C GLY A 124 -4.19 5.13 13.83
N LYS A 125 -5.34 4.49 13.67
CA LYS A 125 -5.43 3.05 13.47
C LYS A 125 -4.97 2.61 12.09
N THR A 126 -5.34 3.33 11.05
CA THR A 126 -4.98 3.00 9.67
C THR A 126 -3.51 3.32 9.42
N LEU A 127 -2.69 2.30 9.17
CA LEU A 127 -1.27 2.44 8.89
C LEU A 127 -1.00 2.79 7.42
N LEU A 128 0.20 3.28 7.13
CA LEU A 128 0.63 3.63 5.78
C LEU A 128 1.87 2.84 5.36
N MET A 129 1.95 2.50 4.08
CA MET A 129 3.11 1.93 3.41
C MET A 129 3.32 2.65 2.08
N ALA A 130 4.54 3.08 1.75
CA ALA A 130 4.81 3.73 0.49
C ALA A 130 5.47 2.77 -0.52
N ALA A 131 4.95 2.74 -1.75
CA ALA A 131 5.55 2.05 -2.88
C ALA A 131 6.44 3.04 -3.66
N LEU A 132 7.75 2.78 -3.68
CA LEU A 132 8.71 3.57 -4.44
C LEU A 132 8.93 2.90 -5.80
N GLU A 133 8.65 3.64 -6.87
CA GLU A 133 8.51 3.08 -8.22
C GLU A 133 9.41 3.77 -9.24
N SER A 134 10.06 4.86 -8.83
CA SER A 134 10.96 5.67 -9.66
C SER A 134 12.32 5.87 -9.00
N PRO A 135 13.36 6.25 -9.76
CA PRO A 135 14.64 6.68 -9.21
C PRO A 135 14.51 7.89 -8.27
N GLY A 136 13.62 8.85 -8.61
CA GLY A 136 13.35 10.03 -7.78
C GLY A 136 12.80 9.64 -6.42
N ALA A 137 11.79 8.74 -6.38
CA ALA A 137 11.24 8.21 -5.16
C ALA A 137 12.29 7.50 -4.28
N VAL A 138 13.17 6.71 -4.90
CA VAL A 138 14.25 6.03 -4.18
C VAL A 138 15.22 7.05 -3.56
N LEU A 139 15.61 8.09 -4.28
CA LEU A 139 16.48 9.14 -3.75
C LEU A 139 15.83 9.95 -2.62
N ASN A 140 14.51 10.09 -2.63
CA ASN A 140 13.72 10.76 -1.59
C ASN A 140 13.35 9.83 -0.41
N ALA A 141 13.81 8.57 -0.39
CA ALA A 141 13.36 7.56 0.56
C ALA A 141 13.54 7.97 2.04
N VAL A 142 14.61 8.71 2.38
CA VAL A 142 14.85 9.18 3.76
C VAL A 142 13.74 10.15 4.21
N GLU A 143 13.41 11.12 3.37
CA GLU A 143 12.37 12.10 3.69
C GLU A 143 10.96 11.48 3.67
N ILE A 144 10.72 10.53 2.76
CA ILE A 144 9.48 9.74 2.75
C ILE A 144 9.34 8.97 4.07
N CYS A 145 10.39 8.30 4.55
CA CYS A 145 10.35 7.53 5.79
C CYS A 145 10.05 8.37 7.03
N LYS A 146 10.43 9.65 7.03
CA LYS A 146 10.17 10.59 8.15
C LYS A 146 8.80 11.26 8.08
N ALA A 147 8.08 11.15 6.97
CA ALA A 147 6.95 12.00 6.66
C ALA A 147 5.71 11.77 7.56
N SER A 148 5.56 10.58 8.15
CA SER A 148 4.39 10.25 8.97
C SER A 148 4.71 9.21 10.03
N PRO A 149 4.20 9.37 11.27
CA PRO A 149 4.30 8.34 12.28
C PRO A 149 3.48 7.08 11.96
N ARG A 150 2.52 7.17 11.01
CA ARG A 150 1.73 6.04 10.53
C ARG A 150 2.48 5.17 9.53
N LEU A 151 3.55 5.69 8.92
CA LEU A 151 4.32 4.96 7.93
C LEU A 151 5.11 3.84 8.60
N PHE A 152 4.74 2.59 8.32
CA PHE A 152 5.43 1.43 8.88
C PHE A 152 6.52 0.86 7.96
N GLY A 153 6.56 1.28 6.69
CA GLY A 153 7.56 0.78 5.77
C GLY A 153 7.44 1.33 4.35
N ILE A 154 8.48 1.08 3.59
CA ILE A 154 8.59 1.38 2.17
C ILE A 154 8.85 0.11 1.38
N ALA A 155 8.40 0.03 0.13
CA ALA A 155 8.66 -1.10 -0.75
C ALA A 155 9.03 -0.66 -2.15
N LEU A 156 9.97 -1.35 -2.78
CA LEU A 156 10.31 -1.14 -4.19
C LEU A 156 9.32 -1.88 -5.08
N SER A 157 8.60 -1.16 -5.96
CA SER A 157 7.86 -1.75 -7.07
C SER A 157 8.83 -1.98 -8.24
N GLY A 158 9.49 -3.14 -8.22
CA GLY A 158 10.61 -3.40 -9.13
C GLY A 158 10.26 -3.40 -10.62
N GLY A 159 9.01 -3.68 -10.98
CA GLY A 159 8.54 -3.61 -12.37
C GLY A 159 8.55 -2.19 -12.90
N ASP A 160 7.89 -1.28 -12.19
CA ASP A 160 7.77 0.13 -12.55
C ASP A 160 9.12 0.85 -12.44
N TYR A 161 9.88 0.56 -11.39
CA TYR A 161 11.24 1.07 -11.24
C TYR A 161 12.12 0.73 -12.47
N ARG A 162 12.10 -0.53 -12.93
CA ARG A 162 12.85 -0.93 -14.13
C ARG A 162 12.39 -0.20 -15.38
N ARG A 163 11.08 0.02 -15.49
CA ARG A 163 10.50 0.78 -16.62
C ARG A 163 11.03 2.21 -16.62
N CYS A 164 11.07 2.90 -15.47
CA CYS A 164 11.65 4.23 -15.33
C CYS A 164 13.14 4.27 -15.61
N MET A 165 13.88 3.23 -15.19
CA MET A 165 15.31 3.09 -15.41
C MET A 165 15.68 2.63 -16.82
N HIS A 166 14.70 2.28 -17.66
CA HIS A 166 14.92 1.67 -18.98
C HIS A 166 15.84 0.42 -18.94
N THR A 167 15.72 -0.37 -17.85
CA THR A 167 16.50 -1.58 -17.64
C THR A 167 15.65 -2.85 -17.79
N ARG A 168 16.33 -3.98 -17.97
CA ARG A 168 15.69 -5.31 -18.01
C ARG A 168 16.00 -6.09 -16.74
N PRO A 169 15.10 -6.99 -16.30
CA PRO A 169 15.38 -7.88 -15.21
C PRO A 169 16.64 -8.71 -15.46
N THR A 170 17.50 -8.81 -14.46
CA THR A 170 18.68 -9.70 -14.48
C THR A 170 18.42 -10.88 -13.54
N ILE A 171 19.02 -12.04 -13.82
CA ILE A 171 18.90 -13.25 -12.96
C ILE A 171 19.47 -12.95 -11.57
N SER A 172 20.54 -12.17 -11.49
CA SER A 172 21.20 -11.77 -10.24
C SER A 172 20.44 -10.70 -9.45
N GLY A 173 19.47 -10.00 -10.07
CA GLY A 173 18.79 -8.84 -9.48
C GLY A 173 19.69 -7.59 -9.37
N SER A 174 20.85 -7.58 -10.02
CA SER A 174 21.81 -6.44 -9.98
C SER A 174 21.22 -5.14 -10.49
N ASP A 175 20.24 -5.21 -11.37
CA ASP A 175 19.49 -4.08 -11.94
C ASP A 175 18.71 -3.24 -10.92
N ILE A 176 18.36 -3.82 -9.77
CA ILE A 176 17.63 -3.13 -8.70
C ILE A 176 18.40 -3.15 -7.36
N GLN A 177 19.58 -3.74 -7.31
CA GLN A 177 20.30 -3.96 -6.06
C GLN A 177 20.69 -2.66 -5.36
N ALA A 178 21.13 -1.66 -6.11
CA ALA A 178 21.50 -0.35 -5.55
C ALA A 178 20.30 0.35 -4.90
N ALA A 179 19.14 0.35 -5.59
CA ALA A 179 17.90 0.90 -5.05
C ALA A 179 17.47 0.19 -3.76
N ARG A 180 17.48 -1.15 -3.76
CA ARG A 180 17.14 -1.95 -2.58
C ARG A 180 18.06 -1.67 -1.40
N GLY A 181 19.38 -1.60 -1.64
CA GLY A 181 20.36 -1.27 -0.61
C GLY A 181 20.14 0.12 -0.02
N TYR A 182 19.93 1.11 -0.87
CA TYR A 182 19.65 2.48 -0.45
C TYR A 182 18.35 2.58 0.40
N MET A 183 17.28 1.93 -0.04
CA MET A 183 16.01 1.92 0.71
C MET A 183 16.14 1.27 2.08
N VAL A 184 16.93 0.19 2.20
CA VAL A 184 17.21 -0.42 3.51
C VAL A 184 17.96 0.54 4.41
N MET A 185 18.97 1.24 3.90
CA MET A 185 19.69 2.27 4.66
C MET A 185 18.76 3.42 5.07
N ALA A 186 17.93 3.92 4.17
CA ALA A 186 16.97 4.99 4.45
C ALA A 186 15.99 4.59 5.58
N ALA A 187 15.39 3.41 5.46
CA ALA A 187 14.44 2.92 6.46
C ALA A 187 15.09 2.61 7.83
N ARG A 188 16.40 2.37 7.88
CA ARG A 188 17.11 2.11 9.13
C ARG A 188 17.65 3.37 9.79
N ALA A 189 17.80 4.44 9.03
CA ALA A 189 18.29 5.73 9.51
C ALA A 189 17.17 6.61 10.10
N THR A 190 15.91 6.20 9.97
CA THR A 190 14.70 6.91 10.42
C THR A 190 13.92 6.09 11.43
#